data_da30b91088d5fe5e3a16f0ff68b2a921
#
_entry.id   da30b91088d5fe5e3a16f0ff68b2a921
#
_cell.length_a   1.000
_cell.length_b   1.000
_cell.length_c   1.000
_cell.angle_alpha   90.00
_cell.angle_beta   90.00
_cell.angle_gamma   90.00
#
_symmetry.space_group_name_H-M   'P 1'
#
loop_
_entity.id
_entity.type
_entity.pdbx_description
1 polymer ?
#
loop_
_entity_poly.entity_id
_entity_poly.type
_entity_poly.pdbx_seq_one_letter_code
_entity_poly.pdbx_strand_id
1 'polypeptide(L)'
;APLRDRFGHIYRLEFYTAEEIGKIIKRSAGILESQIDDESARLLSTRARLTPRIANRLFKRVRDFADVNGDGIIDTVMTEGALEMMEIDELGLDPADRNLLASILEHYGDRPVGLNTIAALTGDEMTTIEDFYEPYLIQIGFIERTPRGRQVTLKAKRHIGK
;
A
#
# COMPACT_ATOMS: atom_id res chain seq x y z
N ALA A 1 18.86 -13.12 -21.11
CA ALA A 1 19.80 -13.93 -20.37
C ALA A 1 21.28 -13.57 -20.50
N PRO A 2 21.81 -12.96 -21.59
CA PRO A 2 23.27 -12.71 -21.72
C PRO A 2 23.86 -11.75 -20.68
N LEU A 3 23.05 -10.90 -20.04
CA LEU A 3 23.55 -9.97 -19.01
C LEU A 3 23.79 -10.65 -17.66
N ARG A 4 23.00 -11.67 -17.30
CA ARG A 4 23.14 -12.36 -16.00
C ARG A 4 24.50 -13.04 -15.85
N ASP A 5 25.04 -13.57 -16.94
CA ASP A 5 26.32 -14.31 -16.92
C ASP A 5 27.53 -13.38 -16.79
N ARG A 6 27.36 -12.07 -16.99
CA ARG A 6 28.40 -11.05 -16.86
C ARG A 6 28.49 -10.43 -15.47
N PHE A 7 27.43 -10.56 -14.64
CA PHE A 7 27.42 -10.08 -13.26
C PHE A 7 27.71 -11.25 -12.32
N GLY A 8 28.80 -11.17 -11.56
CA GLY A 8 29.26 -12.25 -10.68
C GLY A 8 28.30 -12.55 -9.51
N HIS A 9 27.32 -11.68 -9.23
CA HIS A 9 26.39 -11.86 -8.13
C HIS A 9 25.00 -11.39 -8.51
N ILE A 10 23.99 -12.17 -8.14
CA ILE A 10 22.58 -11.84 -8.31
C ILE A 10 21.97 -11.70 -6.91
N TYR A 11 21.54 -10.50 -6.57
CA TYR A 11 20.80 -10.24 -5.33
C TYR A 11 19.33 -10.16 -5.61
N ARG A 12 18.53 -10.83 -4.78
CA ARG A 12 17.07 -10.69 -4.77
C ARG A 12 16.72 -9.69 -3.69
N LEU A 13 16.07 -8.59 -4.09
CA LEU A 13 15.51 -7.64 -3.14
C LEU A 13 14.17 -8.19 -2.61
N GLU A 14 14.04 -8.19 -1.30
CA GLU A 14 12.81 -8.56 -0.60
C GLU A 14 12.09 -7.30 -0.10
N PHE A 15 10.82 -7.44 0.23
CA PHE A 15 10.09 -6.37 0.89
C PHE A 15 10.64 -6.16 2.30
N TYR A 16 10.55 -4.92 2.76
CA TYR A 16 10.89 -4.58 4.13
C TYR A 16 9.89 -5.20 5.11
N THR A 17 10.35 -5.50 6.31
CA THR A 17 9.47 -5.85 7.43
C THR A 17 8.82 -4.57 8.01
N ALA A 18 7.71 -4.73 8.74
CA ALA A 18 7.08 -3.60 9.42
C ALA A 18 8.03 -2.94 10.43
N GLU A 19 8.91 -3.71 11.09
CA GLU A 19 9.92 -3.18 12.01
C GLU A 19 10.94 -2.30 11.29
N GLU A 20 11.45 -2.74 10.15
CA GLU A 20 12.37 -1.96 9.32
C GLU A 20 11.73 -0.68 8.80
N ILE A 21 10.46 -0.75 8.38
CA ILE A 21 9.69 0.44 7.99
C ILE A 21 9.51 1.39 9.18
N GLY A 22 9.23 0.91 10.38
CA GLY A 22 9.16 1.72 11.60
C GLY A 22 10.47 2.47 11.87
N LYS A 23 11.61 1.82 11.71
CA LYS A 23 12.94 2.46 11.84
C LYS A 23 13.15 3.55 10.78
N ILE A 24 12.68 3.33 9.55
CA ILE A 24 12.75 4.32 8.47
C ILE A 24 11.88 5.55 8.80
N ILE A 25 10.66 5.35 9.30
CA ILE A 25 9.76 6.44 9.72
C ILE A 25 10.41 7.27 10.83
N LYS A 26 10.94 6.64 11.89
CA LYS A 26 11.62 7.35 12.99
C LYS A 26 12.85 8.12 12.51
N ARG A 27 13.65 7.55 11.60
CA ARG A 27 14.77 8.27 10.97
C ARG A 27 14.28 9.50 10.21
N SER A 28 13.22 9.35 9.42
CA SER A 28 12.64 10.46 8.66
C SER A 28 12.08 11.55 9.57
N ALA A 29 11.46 11.18 10.69
CA ALA A 29 11.00 12.10 11.72
C ALA A 29 12.17 12.90 12.31
N GLY A 30 13.28 12.25 12.64
CA GLY A 30 14.48 12.94 13.14
C GLY A 30 15.07 13.91 12.12
N ILE A 31 15.10 13.56 10.82
CA ILE A 31 15.61 14.45 9.76
C ILE A 31 14.71 15.67 9.58
N LEU A 32 13.38 15.51 9.72
CA LEU A 32 12.39 16.57 9.55
C LEU A 32 12.05 17.28 10.87
N GLU A 33 12.80 17.00 11.94
CA GLU A 33 12.64 17.59 13.29
C GLU A 33 11.21 17.44 13.83
N SER A 34 10.53 16.36 13.44
CA SER A 34 9.16 16.05 13.88
C SER A 34 9.16 15.08 15.05
N GLN A 35 8.31 15.34 16.04
CA GLN A 35 8.11 14.43 17.16
C GLN A 35 7.07 13.38 16.80
N ILE A 36 7.44 12.11 16.93
CA ILE A 36 6.55 10.97 16.71
C ILE A 36 6.74 9.94 17.83
N ASP A 37 5.66 9.44 18.38
CA ASP A 37 5.72 8.37 19.36
C ASP A 37 5.94 6.98 18.72
N ASP A 38 6.31 6.02 19.54
CA ASP A 38 6.62 4.66 19.08
C ASP A 38 5.42 3.94 18.51
N GLU A 39 4.25 4.15 19.07
CA GLU A 39 3.01 3.53 18.66
C GLU A 39 2.55 4.08 17.30
N SER A 40 2.63 5.38 17.09
CA SER A 40 2.36 6.03 15.80
C SER A 40 3.30 5.55 14.70
N ALA A 41 4.59 5.43 15.00
CA ALA A 41 5.56 4.88 14.06
C ALA A 41 5.24 3.42 13.70
N ARG A 42 4.81 2.62 14.67
CA ARG A 42 4.37 1.23 14.49
C ARG A 42 3.08 1.17 13.66
N LEU A 43 2.09 1.99 13.99
CA LEU A 43 0.82 2.06 13.25
C LEU A 43 1.06 2.43 11.79
N LEU A 44 1.84 3.47 11.51
CA LEU A 44 2.19 3.86 10.14
C LEU A 44 2.94 2.75 9.39
N SER A 45 3.84 2.02 10.07
CA SER A 45 4.59 0.94 9.44
C SER A 45 3.70 -0.18 8.92
N THR A 46 2.61 -0.48 9.63
CA THR A 46 1.63 -1.50 9.19
C THR A 46 0.80 -1.04 8.00
N ARG A 47 0.63 0.27 7.79
CA ARG A 47 -0.12 0.86 6.67
C ARG A 47 0.74 1.19 5.45
N ALA A 48 2.07 1.08 5.58
CA ALA A 48 3.05 1.51 4.56
C ALA A 48 3.28 0.52 3.42
N ARG A 49 2.50 -0.56 3.33
CA ARG A 49 2.62 -1.59 2.28
C ARG A 49 4.05 -2.14 2.16
N LEU A 50 4.77 -2.22 3.26
CA LEU A 50 6.17 -2.69 3.37
C LEU A 50 7.15 -1.98 2.41
N THR A 51 6.86 -0.72 2.06
CA THR A 51 7.64 0.10 1.12
C THR A 51 8.07 1.43 1.73
N PRO A 52 9.38 1.76 1.75
CA PRO A 52 9.88 3.02 2.29
C PRO A 52 9.28 4.28 1.64
N ARG A 53 8.99 4.22 0.33
CA ARG A 53 8.37 5.33 -0.40
C ARG A 53 6.98 5.65 0.15
N ILE A 54 6.15 4.63 0.35
CA ILE A 54 4.79 4.81 0.88
C ILE A 54 4.86 5.22 2.34
N ALA A 55 5.75 4.61 3.14
CA ALA A 55 5.98 4.99 4.53
C ALA A 55 6.30 6.49 4.68
N ASN A 56 7.26 6.99 3.90
CA ASN A 56 7.64 8.40 3.94
C ASN A 56 6.52 9.32 3.44
N ARG A 57 5.73 8.89 2.46
CA ARG A 57 4.57 9.66 1.98
C ARG A 57 3.49 9.74 3.06
N LEU A 58 3.17 8.62 3.71
CA LEU A 58 2.21 8.60 4.81
C LEU A 58 2.68 9.45 5.98
N PHE A 59 3.93 9.27 6.40
CA PHE A 59 4.52 10.06 7.49
C PHE A 59 4.40 11.57 7.22
N LYS A 60 4.74 12.04 6.01
CA LYS A 60 4.59 13.46 5.66
C LYS A 60 3.15 13.94 5.76
N ARG A 61 2.18 13.14 5.30
CA ARG A 61 0.76 13.48 5.37
C ARG A 61 0.26 13.55 6.81
N VAL A 62 0.68 12.60 7.65
CA VAL A 62 0.32 12.60 9.08
C VAL A 62 0.97 13.78 9.80
N ARG A 63 2.20 14.12 9.49
CA ARG A 63 2.86 15.33 10.01
C ARG A 63 2.08 16.58 9.63
N ASP A 64 1.78 16.75 8.34
CA ASP A 64 1.02 17.92 7.87
C ASP A 64 -0.37 18.00 8.53
N PHE A 65 -1.00 16.85 8.81
CA PHE A 65 -2.25 16.79 9.56
C PHE A 65 -2.07 17.23 11.01
N ALA A 66 -1.02 16.76 11.69
CA ALA A 66 -0.72 17.13 13.08
C ALA A 66 -0.36 18.62 13.23
N ASP A 67 0.35 19.19 12.24
CA ASP A 67 0.68 20.61 12.19
C ASP A 67 -0.58 21.50 12.04
N VAL A 68 -1.60 21.02 11.35
CA VAL A 68 -2.85 21.77 11.10
C VAL A 68 -3.87 21.59 12.23
N ASN A 69 -3.97 20.37 12.78
CA ASN A 69 -5.06 20.02 13.72
C ASN A 69 -4.59 19.90 15.18
N GLY A 70 -3.30 20.06 15.44
CA GLY A 70 -2.72 19.93 16.78
C GLY A 70 -1.54 20.86 16.99
N ASP A 71 -0.59 20.41 17.79
CA ASP A 71 0.64 21.10 18.14
C ASP A 71 1.88 20.61 17.36
N GLY A 72 1.67 19.84 16.29
CA GLY A 72 2.73 19.26 15.49
C GLY A 72 3.32 17.95 16.04
N ILE A 73 2.82 17.47 17.20
CA ILE A 73 3.22 16.18 17.77
C ILE A 73 2.40 15.07 17.09
N ILE A 74 3.11 14.07 16.56
CA ILE A 74 2.50 12.93 15.92
C ILE A 74 2.30 11.84 16.98
N ASP A 75 1.16 11.87 17.61
CA ASP A 75 0.68 10.83 18.52
C ASP A 75 -0.31 9.88 17.82
N THR A 76 -0.78 8.88 18.55
CA THR A 76 -1.71 7.89 18.02
C THR A 76 -3.02 8.53 17.55
N VAL A 77 -3.54 9.54 18.26
CA VAL A 77 -4.80 10.22 17.89
C VAL A 77 -4.66 10.97 16.56
N MET A 78 -3.56 11.72 16.42
CA MET A 78 -3.26 12.43 15.16
C MET A 78 -3.01 11.46 14.01
N THR A 79 -2.34 10.34 14.29
CA THR A 79 -2.07 9.31 13.28
C THR A 79 -3.35 8.64 12.80
N GLU A 80 -4.23 8.22 13.71
CA GLU A 80 -5.53 7.62 13.37
C GLU A 80 -6.42 8.61 12.63
N GLY A 81 -6.53 9.85 13.10
CA GLY A 81 -7.31 10.89 12.42
C GLY A 81 -6.82 11.17 10.99
N ALA A 82 -5.51 11.21 10.79
CA ALA A 82 -4.94 11.39 9.45
C ALA A 82 -5.22 10.19 8.53
N LEU A 83 -5.08 8.96 9.05
CA LEU A 83 -5.39 7.74 8.29
C LEU A 83 -6.87 7.66 7.92
N GLU A 84 -7.77 8.03 8.84
CA GLU A 84 -9.21 8.11 8.60
C GLU A 84 -9.53 9.17 7.53
N MET A 85 -8.97 10.37 7.64
CA MET A 85 -9.13 11.43 6.63
C MET A 85 -8.66 10.99 5.23
N MET A 86 -7.61 10.18 5.16
CA MET A 86 -7.11 9.60 3.90
C MET A 86 -7.86 8.33 3.49
N GLU A 87 -8.83 7.87 4.29
CA GLU A 87 -9.57 6.62 4.09
C GLU A 87 -8.66 5.39 3.90
N ILE A 88 -7.54 5.35 4.63
CA ILE A 88 -6.58 4.23 4.61
C ILE A 88 -6.99 3.21 5.66
N ASP A 89 -7.28 2.00 5.21
CA ASP A 89 -7.73 0.91 6.09
C ASP A 89 -6.60 0.20 6.87
N GLU A 90 -6.98 -0.83 7.65
CA GLU A 90 -6.05 -1.60 8.47
C GLU A 90 -4.95 -2.35 7.68
N LEU A 91 -5.14 -2.57 6.39
CA LEU A 91 -4.14 -3.17 5.49
C LEU A 91 -3.39 -2.13 4.65
N GLY A 92 -3.62 -0.83 4.87
CA GLY A 92 -3.01 0.23 4.08
C GLY A 92 -3.61 0.38 2.68
N LEU A 93 -4.82 -0.14 2.43
CA LEU A 93 -5.53 0.08 1.18
C LEU A 93 -6.20 1.45 1.21
N ASP A 94 -6.03 2.19 0.14
CA ASP A 94 -6.71 3.45 -0.10
C ASP A 94 -8.03 3.25 -0.89
N PRO A 95 -8.84 4.29 -1.08
CA PRO A 95 -10.08 4.18 -1.85
C PRO A 95 -9.90 3.64 -3.27
N ALA A 96 -8.77 3.95 -3.92
CA ALA A 96 -8.53 3.48 -5.29
C ALA A 96 -8.30 1.97 -5.35
N ASP A 97 -7.55 1.40 -4.40
CA ASP A 97 -7.39 -0.06 -4.29
C ASP A 97 -8.72 -0.76 -4.07
N ARG A 98 -9.53 -0.22 -3.12
CA ARG A 98 -10.83 -0.80 -2.80
C ARG A 98 -11.79 -0.71 -3.99
N ASN A 99 -11.80 0.42 -4.72
CA ASN A 99 -12.62 0.59 -5.92
C ASN A 99 -12.22 -0.37 -7.03
N LEU A 100 -10.92 -0.59 -7.24
CA LEU A 100 -10.43 -1.57 -8.21
C LEU A 100 -10.93 -2.97 -7.87
N LEU A 101 -10.76 -3.40 -6.63
CA LEU A 101 -11.22 -4.72 -6.17
C LEU A 101 -12.75 -4.86 -6.25
N ALA A 102 -13.49 -3.83 -5.81
CA ALA A 102 -14.95 -3.80 -5.84
C ALA A 102 -15.49 -3.86 -7.28
N SER A 103 -14.90 -3.11 -8.20
CA SER A 103 -15.28 -3.12 -9.62
C SER A 103 -15.10 -4.49 -10.26
N ILE A 104 -13.99 -5.16 -9.97
CA ILE A 104 -13.76 -6.53 -10.47
C ILE A 104 -14.80 -7.48 -9.88
N LEU A 105 -15.05 -7.41 -8.56
CA LEU A 105 -16.01 -8.29 -7.88
C LEU A 105 -17.44 -8.09 -8.37
N GLU A 106 -17.86 -6.85 -8.57
CA GLU A 106 -19.21 -6.51 -9.02
C GLU A 106 -19.49 -7.05 -10.43
N HIS A 107 -18.55 -6.89 -11.36
CA HIS A 107 -18.80 -7.22 -12.77
C HIS A 107 -18.40 -8.66 -13.12
N TYR A 108 -17.43 -9.24 -12.44
CA TYR A 108 -16.85 -10.53 -12.81
C TYR A 108 -16.87 -11.57 -11.67
N GLY A 109 -17.11 -11.16 -10.43
CA GLY A 109 -17.11 -12.06 -9.28
C GLY A 109 -15.77 -12.76 -9.12
N ASP A 110 -15.81 -14.09 -9.08
CA ASP A 110 -14.61 -14.94 -8.91
C ASP A 110 -13.94 -15.31 -10.25
N ARG A 111 -14.39 -14.75 -11.37
CA ARG A 111 -13.85 -15.09 -12.70
C ARG A 111 -12.59 -14.28 -13.00
N PRO A 112 -11.59 -14.89 -13.65
CA PRO A 112 -10.41 -14.17 -14.11
C PRO A 112 -10.76 -13.08 -15.13
N VAL A 113 -10.13 -11.92 -15.02
CA VAL A 113 -10.36 -10.74 -15.86
C VAL A 113 -9.05 -10.28 -16.49
N GLY A 114 -9.08 -9.96 -17.77
CA GLY A 114 -7.93 -9.41 -18.48
C GLY A 114 -7.58 -8.00 -18.01
N LEU A 115 -6.28 -7.65 -18.08
CA LEU A 115 -5.79 -6.34 -17.65
C LEU A 115 -6.48 -5.18 -18.39
N ASN A 116 -6.66 -5.31 -19.71
CA ASN A 116 -7.34 -4.28 -20.53
C ASN A 116 -8.77 -4.03 -20.05
N THR A 117 -9.46 -5.08 -19.60
CA THR A 117 -10.82 -4.99 -19.09
C THR A 117 -10.84 -4.28 -17.75
N ILE A 118 -9.87 -4.58 -16.86
CA ILE A 118 -9.73 -3.89 -15.58
C ILE A 118 -9.45 -2.40 -15.81
N ALA A 119 -8.52 -2.07 -16.70
CA ALA A 119 -8.20 -0.71 -17.10
C ALA A 119 -9.43 0.07 -17.60
N ALA A 120 -10.24 -0.57 -18.45
CA ALA A 120 -11.49 0.02 -18.94
C ALA A 120 -12.55 0.22 -17.84
N LEU A 121 -12.61 -0.66 -16.83
CA LEU A 121 -13.55 -0.55 -15.70
C LEU A 121 -13.19 0.57 -14.74
N THR A 122 -11.88 0.70 -14.43
CA THR A 122 -11.40 1.66 -13.41
C THR A 122 -11.08 3.02 -14.00
N GLY A 123 -10.85 3.09 -15.32
CA GLY A 123 -10.34 4.29 -15.98
C GLY A 123 -8.84 4.51 -15.80
N ASP A 124 -8.14 3.55 -15.19
CA ASP A 124 -6.69 3.60 -14.99
C ASP A 124 -5.94 3.06 -16.21
N GLU A 125 -4.69 3.50 -16.37
CA GLU A 125 -3.79 2.89 -17.34
C GLU A 125 -3.35 1.48 -16.88
N MET A 126 -3.14 0.57 -17.83
CA MET A 126 -2.68 -0.80 -17.55
C MET A 126 -1.37 -0.83 -16.77
N THR A 127 -0.44 0.06 -17.09
CA THR A 127 0.84 0.22 -16.39
C THR A 127 0.65 0.63 -14.94
N THR A 128 -0.32 1.51 -14.64
CA THR A 128 -0.67 1.88 -13.28
C THR A 128 -1.19 0.67 -12.48
N ILE A 129 -2.02 -0.15 -13.11
CA ILE A 129 -2.55 -1.35 -12.46
C ILE A 129 -1.41 -2.34 -12.17
N GLU A 130 -0.54 -2.63 -13.17
CA GLU A 130 0.55 -3.60 -13.03
C GLU A 130 1.67 -3.16 -12.09
N ASP A 131 2.02 -1.87 -12.11
CA ASP A 131 3.19 -1.37 -11.40
C ASP A 131 2.85 -0.82 -10.02
N PHE A 132 1.61 -0.36 -9.80
CA PHE A 132 1.22 0.31 -8.57
C PHE A 132 0.25 -0.49 -7.70
N TYR A 133 -0.85 -1.02 -8.27
CA TYR A 133 -1.86 -1.76 -7.49
C TYR A 133 -1.52 -3.24 -7.30
N GLU A 134 -1.24 -3.94 -8.38
CA GLU A 134 -1.05 -5.41 -8.35
C GLU A 134 0.05 -5.90 -7.40
N PRO A 135 1.26 -5.29 -7.33
CA PRO A 135 2.35 -5.87 -6.55
C PRO A 135 1.96 -6.07 -5.08
N TYR A 136 1.31 -5.08 -4.49
CA TYR A 136 0.87 -5.17 -3.11
C TYR A 136 -0.36 -6.07 -2.93
N LEU A 137 -1.36 -5.94 -3.79
CA LEU A 137 -2.57 -6.77 -3.74
C LEU A 137 -2.29 -8.25 -3.94
N ILE A 138 -1.31 -8.60 -4.77
CA ILE A 138 -0.83 -9.98 -4.92
C ILE A 138 -0.10 -10.42 -3.66
N GLN A 139 0.76 -9.59 -3.09
CA GLN A 139 1.53 -9.91 -1.90
C GLN A 139 0.63 -10.24 -0.70
N ILE A 140 -0.44 -9.46 -0.50
CA ILE A 140 -1.40 -9.74 0.59
C ILE A 140 -2.42 -10.82 0.23
N GLY A 141 -2.34 -11.39 -0.99
CA GLY A 141 -3.20 -12.45 -1.46
C GLY A 141 -4.64 -12.00 -1.78
N PHE A 142 -4.80 -10.76 -2.24
CA PHE A 142 -6.11 -10.22 -2.66
C PHE A 142 -6.36 -10.42 -4.15
N ILE A 143 -5.30 -10.45 -4.96
CA ILE A 143 -5.34 -10.77 -6.38
C ILE A 143 -4.40 -11.93 -6.67
N GLU A 144 -4.81 -12.80 -7.57
CA GLU A 144 -4.00 -13.87 -8.15
C GLU A 144 -3.87 -13.67 -9.66
N ARG A 145 -2.66 -13.90 -10.18
CA ARG A 145 -2.43 -13.96 -11.64
C ARG A 145 -2.68 -15.38 -12.13
N THR A 146 -3.58 -15.51 -13.08
CA THR A 146 -3.90 -16.76 -13.76
C THR A 146 -3.55 -16.67 -15.24
N PRO A 147 -3.47 -17.80 -15.99
CA PRO A 147 -3.30 -17.77 -17.44
C PRO A 147 -4.41 -17.01 -18.19
N ARG A 148 -5.59 -16.84 -17.56
CA ARG A 148 -6.76 -16.15 -18.13
C ARG A 148 -6.88 -14.69 -17.71
N GLY A 149 -6.01 -14.20 -16.82
CA GLY A 149 -6.05 -12.84 -16.29
C GLY A 149 -5.91 -12.77 -14.76
N ARG A 150 -6.43 -11.70 -14.18
CA ARG A 150 -6.39 -11.41 -12.74
C ARG A 150 -7.69 -11.90 -12.10
N GLN A 151 -7.57 -12.50 -10.94
CA GLN A 151 -8.71 -13.01 -10.17
C GLN A 151 -8.66 -12.46 -8.76
N VAL A 152 -9.78 -11.90 -8.30
CA VAL A 152 -9.93 -11.43 -6.92
C VAL A 152 -10.23 -12.65 -6.02
N THR A 153 -9.53 -12.74 -4.89
CA THR A 153 -9.63 -13.88 -3.99
C THR A 153 -10.79 -13.76 -3.00
N LEU A 154 -11.18 -14.88 -2.39
CA LEU A 154 -12.15 -14.88 -1.29
C LEU A 154 -11.71 -14.03 -0.09
N LYS A 155 -10.39 -13.92 0.12
CA LYS A 155 -9.82 -13.06 1.17
C LYS A 155 -10.13 -11.59 0.92
N ALA A 156 -9.92 -11.12 -0.31
CA ALA A 156 -10.26 -9.76 -0.71
C ALA A 156 -11.77 -9.51 -0.61
N LYS A 157 -12.59 -10.44 -1.09
CA LYS A 157 -14.06 -10.33 -1.01
C LYS A 157 -14.56 -10.15 0.41
N ARG A 158 -14.00 -10.89 1.38
CA ARG A 158 -14.34 -10.76 2.80
C ARG A 158 -13.92 -9.43 3.39
N HIS A 159 -12.82 -8.86 2.91
CA HIS A 159 -12.31 -7.57 3.38
C HIS A 159 -13.13 -6.40 2.83
N ILE A 160 -13.45 -6.41 1.55
CA ILE A 160 -14.23 -5.34 0.89
C ILE A 160 -15.71 -5.39 1.28
N GLY A 161 -16.25 -6.55 1.61
CA GLY A 161 -17.65 -6.76 1.98
C GLY A 161 -17.99 -6.49 3.45
N LYS A 162 -17.01 -5.96 4.21
CA LYS A 162 -17.23 -5.47 5.58
C LYS A 162 -17.73 -4.02 5.53
#